data_b33d52daee7489d310350734f5df7aac
#
_entry.id   b33d52daee7489d310350734f5df7aac
#
_cell.length_a   1.000
_cell.length_b   1.000
_cell.length_c   1.000
_cell.angle_alpha   90.00
_cell.angle_beta   90.00
_cell.angle_gamma   90.00
#
_symmetry.space_group_name_H-M   'P 1'
#
loop_
_entity.id
_entity.type
_entity.pdbx_description
1 polymer ?
#
loop_
_entity_poly.entity_id
_entity_poly.type
_entity_poly.pdbx_seq_one_letter_code
_entity_poly.pdbx_strand_id
1 'polypeptide(L)'
;MGVCGDSDKIVPYEKHMKIAAERYRALGGNVEIILKPGCDHHPHSLDNAEPVVDFIIRNQPDYQKKQVIHQRGSLTNSYLKFAKEKKGCVAFLGGSITEMRGWRNMIQEDLKQRFPETEFMFIDAGIPSTGSTPHAFRFENDVLQKGMPDLLFVEAAVNDDTNGFDYIRQTRGMEGIIRHARTVSPETVSYTH
;
A
#
# COMPACT_ATOMS: atom_id res chain seq x y z
N MET A 1 -11.25 17.07 -4.19
CA MET A 1 -10.25 18.13 -4.47
C MET A 1 -9.59 17.90 -5.81
N GLY A 2 -9.25 18.94 -6.56
CA GLY A 2 -8.45 18.88 -7.79
C GLY A 2 -7.18 19.71 -7.65
N VAL A 3 -6.08 19.23 -8.23
CA VAL A 3 -4.80 19.98 -8.30
C VAL A 3 -4.38 20.03 -9.76
N CYS A 4 -4.10 21.21 -10.28
CA CYS A 4 -3.67 21.37 -11.68
C CYS A 4 -2.80 22.62 -11.83
N GLY A 5 -1.99 22.66 -12.90
CA GLY A 5 -1.24 23.85 -13.30
C GLY A 5 -2.14 24.87 -13.95
N ASP A 6 -1.90 26.14 -13.73
CA ASP A 6 -2.63 27.22 -14.41
C ASP A 6 -2.16 27.45 -15.85
N SER A 7 -0.97 26.95 -16.18
CA SER A 7 -0.33 27.06 -17.50
C SER A 7 -0.34 25.72 -18.27
N ASP A 8 -1.13 24.73 -17.81
CA ASP A 8 -1.23 23.41 -18.44
C ASP A 8 -1.85 23.52 -19.85
N LYS A 9 -1.05 23.18 -20.85
CA LYS A 9 -1.44 23.22 -22.27
C LYS A 9 -2.01 21.89 -22.75
N ILE A 10 -1.76 20.80 -22.04
CA ILE A 10 -2.22 19.45 -22.40
C ILE A 10 -3.63 19.23 -21.88
N VAL A 11 -3.87 19.58 -20.61
CA VAL A 11 -5.17 19.50 -19.95
C VAL A 11 -5.52 20.86 -19.33
N PRO A 12 -5.84 21.87 -20.16
CA PRO A 12 -6.11 23.21 -19.67
C PRO A 12 -7.23 23.26 -18.64
N TYR A 13 -6.99 23.96 -17.53
CA TYR A 13 -7.94 24.11 -16.43
C TYR A 13 -9.35 24.48 -16.89
N GLU A 14 -9.48 25.50 -17.72
CA GLU A 14 -10.77 26.04 -18.21
C GLU A 14 -11.60 25.01 -18.98
N LYS A 15 -10.94 24.09 -19.69
CA LYS A 15 -11.60 23.08 -20.55
C LYS A 15 -11.89 21.77 -19.85
N HIS A 16 -11.26 21.52 -18.73
CA HIS A 16 -11.33 20.21 -18.05
C HIS A 16 -11.72 20.32 -16.59
N MET A 17 -10.81 20.69 -15.70
CA MET A 17 -11.02 20.67 -14.26
C MET A 17 -12.14 21.61 -13.81
N LYS A 18 -12.23 22.81 -14.41
CA LYS A 18 -13.28 23.78 -14.11
C LYS A 18 -14.67 23.22 -14.41
N ILE A 19 -14.84 22.67 -15.61
CA ILE A 19 -16.12 22.07 -16.04
C ILE A 19 -16.49 20.89 -15.14
N ALA A 20 -15.53 20.02 -14.81
CA ALA A 20 -15.76 18.90 -13.93
C ALA A 20 -16.19 19.38 -12.53
N ALA A 21 -15.52 20.38 -11.99
CA ALA A 21 -15.84 20.95 -10.69
C ALA A 21 -17.21 21.60 -10.63
N GLU A 22 -17.58 22.36 -11.67
CA GLU A 22 -18.90 23.00 -11.78
C GLU A 22 -20.02 21.96 -11.81
N ARG A 23 -19.83 20.89 -12.61
CA ARG A 23 -20.80 19.78 -12.68
C ARG A 23 -20.93 19.05 -11.33
N TYR A 24 -19.82 18.81 -10.66
CA TYR A 24 -19.81 18.13 -9.37
C TYR A 24 -20.48 18.96 -8.28
N ARG A 25 -20.27 20.30 -8.29
CA ARG A 25 -20.96 21.24 -7.39
C ARG A 25 -22.46 21.29 -7.66
N ALA A 26 -22.85 21.27 -8.93
CA ALA A 26 -24.27 21.22 -9.33
C ALA A 26 -24.99 19.96 -8.83
N LEU A 27 -24.26 18.88 -8.60
CA LEU A 27 -24.76 17.64 -7.98
C LEU A 27 -24.70 17.65 -6.45
N GLY A 28 -24.36 18.78 -5.82
CA GLY A 28 -24.23 18.90 -4.36
C GLY A 28 -22.88 18.46 -3.80
N GLY A 29 -21.90 18.14 -4.65
CA GLY A 29 -20.58 17.72 -4.21
C GLY A 29 -19.72 18.91 -3.77
N ASN A 30 -18.88 18.69 -2.73
CA ASN A 30 -17.89 19.67 -2.33
C ASN A 30 -16.61 19.51 -3.17
N VAL A 31 -16.21 20.60 -3.84
CA VAL A 31 -15.02 20.59 -4.69
C VAL A 31 -14.14 21.81 -4.39
N GLU A 32 -12.92 21.55 -3.97
CA GLU A 32 -11.84 22.53 -3.88
C GLU A 32 -10.84 22.30 -5.01
N ILE A 33 -10.31 23.38 -5.58
CA ILE A 33 -9.31 23.32 -6.64
C ILE A 33 -8.09 24.14 -6.21
N ILE A 34 -6.93 23.53 -6.34
CA ILE A 34 -5.65 24.21 -6.17
C ILE A 34 -5.04 24.39 -7.56
N LEU A 35 -4.93 25.65 -7.99
CA LEU A 35 -4.19 26.02 -9.19
C LEU A 35 -2.74 26.31 -8.80
N LYS A 36 -1.80 25.62 -9.42
CA LYS A 36 -0.37 25.81 -9.21
C LYS A 36 0.15 26.90 -10.17
N PRO A 37 0.57 28.06 -9.65
CA PRO A 37 0.99 29.17 -10.49
C PRO A 37 2.21 28.82 -11.36
N GLY A 38 2.13 29.12 -12.65
CA GLY A 38 3.22 28.90 -13.61
C GLY A 38 3.55 27.44 -13.90
N CYS A 39 2.77 26.49 -13.40
CA CYS A 39 2.99 25.06 -13.65
C CYS A 39 2.24 24.61 -14.90
N ASP A 40 2.92 23.84 -15.73
CA ASP A 40 2.35 23.13 -16.87
C ASP A 40 1.76 21.78 -16.40
N HIS A 41 1.62 20.81 -17.28
CA HIS A 41 1.08 19.47 -16.99
C HIS A 41 1.86 18.72 -15.90
N HIS A 42 3.14 18.94 -15.79
CA HIS A 42 4.01 18.37 -14.76
C HIS A 42 4.71 19.45 -13.92
N PRO A 43 5.01 19.17 -12.63
CA PRO A 43 4.62 18.00 -11.85
C PRO A 43 3.15 18.05 -11.40
N HIS A 44 2.48 16.90 -11.36
CA HIS A 44 1.06 16.81 -10.98
C HIS A 44 0.82 16.98 -9.47
N SER A 45 1.79 16.65 -8.63
CA SER A 45 1.66 16.67 -7.18
C SER A 45 1.87 18.04 -6.57
N LEU A 46 1.37 18.22 -5.36
CA LEU A 46 1.76 19.32 -4.47
C LEU A 46 3.07 18.97 -3.77
N ASP A 47 3.90 19.98 -3.50
CA ASP A 47 5.10 19.82 -2.67
C ASP A 47 4.76 19.53 -1.21
N ASN A 48 3.62 20.04 -0.75
CA ASN A 48 3.03 19.73 0.57
C ASN A 48 1.66 19.08 0.39
N ALA A 49 1.48 17.89 0.97
CA ALA A 49 0.24 17.13 0.91
C ALA A 49 -0.84 17.59 1.93
N GLU A 50 -0.50 18.45 2.90
CA GLU A 50 -1.43 18.90 3.95
C GLU A 50 -2.78 19.38 3.41
N PRO A 51 -2.87 20.25 2.38
CA PRO A 51 -4.16 20.70 1.88
C PRO A 51 -5.07 19.57 1.38
N VAL A 52 -4.47 18.49 0.84
CA VAL A 52 -5.21 17.31 0.39
C VAL A 52 -5.70 16.50 1.57
N VAL A 53 -4.85 16.30 2.56
CA VAL A 53 -5.17 15.59 3.82
C VAL A 53 -6.29 16.31 4.56
N ASP A 54 -6.18 17.61 4.72
CA ASP A 54 -7.19 18.45 5.38
C ASP A 54 -8.54 18.41 4.65
N PHE A 55 -8.51 18.45 3.32
CA PHE A 55 -9.74 18.31 2.54
C PHE A 55 -10.39 16.94 2.77
N ILE A 56 -9.62 15.87 2.76
CA ILE A 56 -10.12 14.52 3.02
C ILE A 56 -10.73 14.44 4.42
N ILE A 57 -10.01 14.90 5.45
CA ILE A 57 -10.47 14.87 6.83
C ILE A 57 -11.77 15.66 7.02
N ARG A 58 -11.84 16.88 6.47
CA ARG A 58 -13.03 17.75 6.56
C ARG A 58 -14.25 17.23 5.81
N ASN A 59 -14.04 16.48 4.75
CA ASN A 59 -15.10 15.99 3.88
C ASN A 59 -15.34 14.48 4.02
N GLN A 60 -14.69 13.83 4.97
CA GLN A 60 -15.08 12.48 5.33
C GLN A 60 -16.52 12.54 5.86
N PRO A 61 -17.48 11.82 5.22
CA PRO A 61 -18.75 11.57 5.91
C PRO A 61 -18.39 10.96 7.25
N ASP A 62 -19.25 11.18 8.24
CA ASP A 62 -19.10 10.59 9.57
C ASP A 62 -19.13 9.05 9.43
N TYR A 63 -18.06 8.54 8.90
CA TYR A 63 -17.80 7.11 8.88
C TYR A 63 -17.62 6.77 10.36
N GLN A 64 -18.71 6.33 11.01
CA GLN A 64 -18.55 5.41 12.13
C GLN A 64 -17.40 4.51 11.66
N LYS A 65 -16.26 4.60 12.36
CA LYS A 65 -15.02 3.91 12.00
C LYS A 65 -15.35 2.49 11.62
N LYS A 66 -15.69 2.25 10.35
CA LYS A 66 -15.79 0.89 9.85
C LYS A 66 -14.41 0.33 10.11
N GLN A 67 -14.35 -0.68 10.93
CA GLN A 67 -13.12 -1.35 11.24
C GLN A 67 -12.59 -1.92 9.92
N VAL A 68 -11.75 -1.12 9.24
CA VAL A 68 -11.14 -1.52 7.96
C VAL A 68 -10.04 -2.53 8.15
N ILE A 69 -9.55 -2.67 9.40
CA ILE A 69 -8.55 -3.66 9.77
C ILE A 69 -9.27 -4.79 10.51
N HIS A 70 -9.31 -5.97 9.90
CA HIS A 70 -9.83 -7.18 10.52
C HIS A 70 -8.68 -8.02 11.05
N GLN A 71 -8.30 -7.77 12.31
CA GLN A 71 -7.26 -8.55 12.96
C GLN A 71 -7.78 -9.98 13.23
N ARG A 72 -7.16 -10.98 12.57
CA ARG A 72 -7.52 -12.40 12.72
C ARG A 72 -6.66 -13.15 13.73
N GLY A 73 -5.60 -12.54 14.22
CA GLY A 73 -4.65 -13.08 15.17
C GLY A 73 -3.86 -11.96 15.82
N SER A 74 -2.70 -12.29 16.37
CA SER A 74 -1.82 -11.28 16.98
C SER A 74 -0.46 -11.24 16.28
N LEU A 75 0.22 -10.10 16.34
CA LEU A 75 1.61 -9.95 15.90
C LEU A 75 2.62 -10.28 17.02
N THR A 76 2.18 -11.02 18.05
CA THR A 76 2.97 -11.25 19.27
C THR A 76 4.31 -11.92 18.97
N ASN A 77 4.34 -12.92 18.08
CA ASN A 77 5.58 -13.63 17.74
C ASN A 77 6.62 -12.66 17.13
N SER A 78 6.21 -11.89 16.12
CA SER A 78 7.08 -10.87 15.51
C SER A 78 7.53 -9.83 16.53
N TYR A 79 6.60 -9.35 17.37
CA TYR A 79 6.93 -8.41 18.45
C TYR A 79 7.97 -8.97 19.41
N LEU A 80 7.83 -10.21 19.85
CA LEU A 80 8.79 -10.85 20.76
C LEU A 80 10.17 -11.01 20.12
N LYS A 81 10.22 -11.37 18.85
CA LYS A 81 11.47 -11.41 18.08
C LYS A 81 12.14 -10.05 18.06
N PHE A 82 11.41 -9.01 17.67
CA PHE A 82 11.97 -7.66 17.56
C PHE A 82 12.35 -7.08 18.92
N ALA A 83 11.45 -7.16 19.91
CA ALA A 83 11.67 -6.51 21.20
C ALA A 83 12.66 -7.25 22.11
N LYS A 84 12.69 -8.60 22.07
CA LYS A 84 13.50 -9.42 22.99
C LYS A 84 14.75 -10.00 22.34
N GLU A 85 14.60 -10.63 21.17
CA GLU A 85 15.73 -11.25 20.49
C GLU A 85 16.58 -10.25 19.70
N LYS A 86 16.08 -9.03 19.51
CA LYS A 86 16.74 -7.94 18.79
C LYS A 86 17.14 -8.31 17.36
N LYS A 87 16.35 -9.20 16.75
CA LYS A 87 16.49 -9.63 15.36
C LYS A 87 15.14 -9.68 14.70
N GLY A 88 15.08 -9.35 13.41
CA GLY A 88 13.85 -9.39 12.67
C GLY A 88 14.06 -9.57 11.18
N CYS A 89 13.41 -10.56 10.60
CA CYS A 89 13.32 -10.71 9.16
C CYS A 89 11.90 -10.31 8.71
N VAL A 90 11.81 -9.29 7.86
CA VAL A 90 10.53 -8.77 7.40
C VAL A 90 10.48 -8.82 5.88
N ALA A 91 9.50 -9.53 5.33
CA ALA A 91 9.34 -9.66 3.89
C ALA A 91 8.13 -8.88 3.37
N PHE A 92 8.29 -8.29 2.19
CA PHE A 92 7.25 -7.55 1.46
C PHE A 92 7.04 -8.22 0.10
N LEU A 93 5.97 -8.97 -0.03
CA LEU A 93 5.58 -9.69 -1.24
C LEU A 93 4.44 -8.96 -1.92
N GLY A 94 4.60 -8.56 -3.17
CA GLY A 94 3.54 -7.81 -3.85
C GLY A 94 3.82 -7.46 -5.30
N GLY A 95 2.95 -6.66 -5.87
CA GLY A 95 3.03 -6.15 -7.23
C GLY A 95 3.90 -4.88 -7.35
N SER A 96 3.57 -4.04 -8.33
CA SER A 96 4.28 -2.77 -8.58
C SER A 96 4.18 -1.78 -7.41
N ILE A 97 3.06 -1.76 -6.69
CA ILE A 97 2.88 -0.89 -5.53
C ILE A 97 3.86 -1.26 -4.42
N THR A 98 4.19 -2.54 -4.29
CA THR A 98 5.19 -3.04 -3.33
C THR A 98 6.62 -2.85 -3.86
N GLU A 99 6.83 -2.96 -5.17
CA GLU A 99 8.15 -2.74 -5.79
C GLU A 99 8.59 -1.28 -5.70
N MET A 100 7.69 -0.33 -5.97
CA MET A 100 7.97 1.10 -5.89
C MET A 100 8.32 1.56 -4.47
N ARG A 101 9.09 2.65 -4.36
CA ARG A 101 9.26 3.35 -3.08
C ARG A 101 7.90 3.90 -2.60
N GLY A 102 7.62 3.72 -1.33
CA GLY A 102 6.38 4.21 -0.74
C GLY A 102 6.09 3.49 0.58
N TRP A 103 4.91 2.88 0.70
CA TRP A 103 4.43 2.26 1.94
C TRP A 103 5.43 1.28 2.56
N ARG A 104 6.08 0.46 1.76
CA ARG A 104 7.09 -0.50 2.19
C ARG A 104 8.26 0.19 2.92
N ASN A 105 8.79 1.26 2.34
CA ASN A 105 9.89 2.02 2.95
C ASN A 105 9.46 2.68 4.26
N MET A 106 8.22 3.21 4.31
CA MET A 106 7.68 3.81 5.54
C MET A 106 7.57 2.78 6.66
N ILE A 107 7.12 1.55 6.36
CA ILE A 107 7.06 0.47 7.34
C ILE A 107 8.48 0.07 7.80
N GLN A 108 9.44 -0.04 6.89
CA GLN A 108 10.83 -0.35 7.25
C GLN A 108 11.41 0.70 8.22
N GLU A 109 11.17 1.96 7.95
CA GLU A 109 11.63 3.06 8.81
C GLU A 109 10.89 3.09 10.16
N ASP A 110 9.57 2.91 10.17
CA ASP A 110 8.76 2.83 11.40
C ASP A 110 9.24 1.67 12.30
N LEU A 111 9.49 0.50 11.73
CA LEU A 111 10.01 -0.64 12.49
C LEU A 111 11.39 -0.35 13.11
N LYS A 112 12.30 0.27 12.37
CA LYS A 112 13.61 0.69 12.92
C LYS A 112 13.47 1.73 14.04
N GLN A 113 12.53 2.65 13.92
CA GLN A 113 12.28 3.65 14.97
C GLN A 113 11.66 3.04 16.22
N ARG A 114 10.71 2.11 16.07
CA ARG A 114 10.07 1.41 17.19
C ARG A 114 10.99 0.43 17.91
N PHE A 115 11.92 -0.15 17.18
CA PHE A 115 12.85 -1.17 17.70
C PHE A 115 14.28 -0.79 17.34
N PRO A 116 14.83 0.29 17.95
CA PRO A 116 16.13 0.85 17.53
C PRO A 116 17.34 -0.07 17.79
N GLU A 117 17.19 -1.05 18.68
CA GLU A 117 18.24 -2.02 18.99
C GLU A 117 18.13 -3.30 18.17
N THR A 118 17.14 -3.39 17.26
CA THR A 118 16.87 -4.61 16.49
C THR A 118 17.59 -4.58 15.16
N GLU A 119 18.33 -5.63 14.88
CA GLU A 119 18.94 -5.86 13.57
C GLU A 119 17.86 -6.40 12.63
N PHE A 120 17.44 -5.56 11.67
CA PHE A 120 16.44 -5.94 10.68
C PHE A 120 17.05 -6.36 9.37
N MET A 121 16.60 -7.50 8.85
CA MET A 121 16.73 -7.90 7.46
C MET A 121 15.40 -7.65 6.75
N PHE A 122 15.42 -6.88 5.66
CA PHE A 122 14.23 -6.64 4.84
C PHE A 122 14.36 -7.35 3.50
N ILE A 123 13.32 -8.12 3.14
CA ILE A 123 13.23 -8.83 1.86
C ILE A 123 12.19 -8.12 1.01
N ASP A 124 12.67 -7.44 -0.02
CA ASP A 124 11.82 -6.75 -0.98
C ASP A 124 11.54 -7.67 -2.17
N ALA A 125 10.30 -8.16 -2.26
CA ALA A 125 9.84 -9.12 -3.25
C ALA A 125 8.64 -8.57 -4.05
N GLY A 126 8.70 -7.29 -4.43
CA GLY A 126 7.76 -6.66 -5.36
C GLY A 126 8.13 -6.99 -6.80
N ILE A 127 7.14 -7.44 -7.60
CA ILE A 127 7.29 -7.60 -9.06
C ILE A 127 6.04 -7.03 -9.74
N PRO A 128 6.20 -6.05 -10.65
CA PRO A 128 5.08 -5.42 -11.32
C PRO A 128 4.13 -6.42 -11.99
N SER A 129 2.84 -6.08 -12.01
CA SER A 129 1.77 -6.85 -12.66
C SER A 129 1.53 -8.27 -12.11
N THR A 130 2.10 -8.62 -10.95
CA THR A 130 1.90 -9.93 -10.34
C THR A 130 0.88 -9.87 -9.20
N GLY A 131 -0.08 -10.79 -9.19
CA GLY A 131 -1.09 -10.99 -8.15
C GLY A 131 -0.82 -12.20 -7.27
N SER A 132 -1.81 -12.62 -6.49
CA SER A 132 -1.69 -13.66 -5.46
C SER A 132 -1.22 -15.02 -6.00
N THR A 133 -1.71 -15.46 -7.16
CA THR A 133 -1.31 -16.74 -7.77
C THR A 133 0.18 -16.77 -8.13
N PRO A 134 0.72 -15.82 -8.92
CA PRO A 134 2.17 -15.72 -9.13
C PRO A 134 2.96 -15.60 -7.83
N HIS A 135 2.46 -14.87 -6.83
CA HIS A 135 3.13 -14.74 -5.54
C HIS A 135 3.29 -16.10 -4.85
N ALA A 136 2.26 -16.94 -4.86
CA ALA A 136 2.34 -18.28 -4.27
C ALA A 136 3.42 -19.15 -4.93
N PHE A 137 3.57 -19.08 -6.25
CA PHE A 137 4.58 -19.87 -6.99
C PHE A 137 6.01 -19.36 -6.78
N ARG A 138 6.20 -18.04 -6.67
CA ARG A 138 7.54 -17.46 -6.54
C ARG A 138 8.01 -17.26 -5.09
N PHE A 139 7.13 -17.53 -4.12
CA PHE A 139 7.40 -17.28 -2.70
C PHE A 139 8.66 -17.98 -2.19
N GLU A 140 8.89 -19.22 -2.61
CA GLU A 140 10.10 -19.96 -2.26
C GLU A 140 11.36 -19.22 -2.72
N ASN A 141 11.44 -18.89 -3.99
CA ASN A 141 12.65 -18.31 -4.58
C ASN A 141 12.86 -16.85 -4.16
N ASP A 142 11.79 -16.07 -4.07
CA ASP A 142 11.89 -14.62 -3.90
C ASP A 142 11.89 -14.21 -2.42
N VAL A 143 11.45 -15.07 -1.54
CA VAL A 143 11.36 -14.81 -0.09
C VAL A 143 12.15 -15.85 0.71
N LEU A 144 11.73 -17.11 0.70
CA LEU A 144 12.28 -18.10 1.64
C LEU A 144 13.76 -18.40 1.43
N GLN A 145 14.24 -18.39 0.20
CA GLN A 145 15.69 -18.56 -0.09
C GLN A 145 16.52 -17.35 0.33
N LYS A 146 15.91 -16.18 0.52
CA LYS A 146 16.61 -14.99 1.00
C LYS A 146 16.61 -14.89 2.52
N GLY A 147 15.60 -15.45 3.17
CA GLY A 147 15.47 -15.47 4.62
C GLY A 147 14.12 -15.97 5.08
N MET A 148 14.05 -16.37 6.35
CA MET A 148 12.82 -16.84 6.96
C MET A 148 12.10 -15.66 7.60
N PRO A 149 10.95 -15.19 7.06
CA PRO A 149 10.30 -14.00 7.58
C PRO A 149 9.63 -14.26 8.94
N ASP A 150 9.91 -13.40 9.91
CA ASP A 150 9.17 -13.29 11.17
C ASP A 150 7.87 -12.51 10.98
N LEU A 151 7.86 -11.59 9.99
CA LEU A 151 6.70 -10.81 9.59
C LEU A 151 6.64 -10.74 8.07
N LEU A 152 5.51 -11.16 7.50
CA LEU A 152 5.28 -11.16 6.06
C LEU A 152 4.13 -10.21 5.71
N PHE A 153 4.42 -9.20 4.90
CA PHE A 153 3.41 -8.36 4.27
C PHE A 153 3.10 -8.89 2.86
N VAL A 154 1.82 -9.06 2.55
CA VAL A 154 1.37 -9.50 1.22
C VAL A 154 0.39 -8.50 0.66
N GLU A 155 0.70 -7.96 -0.51
CA GLU A 155 -0.18 -7.09 -1.28
C GLU A 155 -0.44 -7.73 -2.65
N ALA A 156 -1.70 -7.96 -3.01
CA ALA A 156 -2.09 -8.57 -4.27
C ALA A 156 -3.39 -8.01 -4.84
N ALA A 157 -4.16 -7.27 -4.04
CA ALA A 157 -5.54 -6.90 -4.35
C ALA A 157 -5.67 -6.15 -5.68
N VAL A 158 -4.83 -5.16 -5.94
CA VAL A 158 -4.88 -4.35 -7.16
C VAL A 158 -4.59 -5.20 -8.41
N ASN A 159 -3.57 -6.04 -8.34
CA ASN A 159 -3.20 -6.88 -9.48
C ASN A 159 -4.16 -8.06 -9.69
N ASP A 160 -4.71 -8.62 -8.63
CA ASP A 160 -5.72 -9.68 -8.74
C ASP A 160 -6.99 -9.15 -9.43
N ASP A 161 -7.46 -7.95 -9.04
CA ASP A 161 -8.60 -7.29 -9.67
C ASP A 161 -8.31 -6.93 -11.13
N THR A 162 -7.19 -6.25 -11.38
CA THR A 162 -6.79 -5.83 -12.73
C THR A 162 -6.56 -7.01 -13.68
N ASN A 163 -6.06 -8.14 -13.17
CA ASN A 163 -5.86 -9.37 -13.95
C ASN A 163 -7.14 -10.20 -14.09
N GLY A 164 -8.27 -9.74 -13.55
CA GLY A 164 -9.55 -10.40 -13.64
C GLY A 164 -9.61 -11.73 -12.87
N PHE A 165 -8.88 -11.86 -11.77
CA PHE A 165 -8.95 -13.06 -10.94
C PHE A 165 -10.25 -13.06 -10.15
N ASP A 166 -10.99 -14.17 -10.26
CA ASP A 166 -12.17 -14.37 -9.43
C ASP A 166 -11.79 -14.60 -7.97
N TYR A 167 -12.78 -14.48 -7.09
CA TYR A 167 -12.60 -14.64 -5.64
C TYR A 167 -11.97 -16.00 -5.26
N ILE A 168 -12.31 -17.07 -5.96
CA ILE A 168 -11.77 -18.40 -5.67
C ILE A 168 -10.28 -18.44 -5.98
N ARG A 169 -9.86 -17.87 -7.11
CA ARG A 169 -8.47 -17.82 -7.52
C ARG A 169 -7.64 -16.93 -6.57
N GLN A 170 -8.17 -15.76 -6.20
CA GLN A 170 -7.53 -14.88 -5.20
C GLN A 170 -7.33 -15.60 -3.88
N THR A 171 -8.40 -16.22 -3.34
CA THR A 171 -8.34 -16.97 -2.08
C THR A 171 -7.31 -18.11 -2.14
N ARG A 172 -7.29 -18.88 -3.20
CA ARG A 172 -6.31 -19.98 -3.37
C ARG A 172 -4.87 -19.48 -3.45
N GLY A 173 -4.64 -18.36 -4.12
CA GLY A 173 -3.33 -17.71 -4.18
C GLY A 173 -2.85 -17.29 -2.79
N MET A 174 -3.70 -16.58 -2.05
CA MET A 174 -3.39 -16.15 -0.67
C MET A 174 -3.18 -17.32 0.28
N GLU A 175 -4.04 -18.35 0.23
CA GLU A 175 -3.85 -19.59 1.00
C GLU A 175 -2.53 -20.29 0.66
N GLY A 176 -2.16 -20.32 -0.62
CA GLY A 176 -0.89 -20.91 -1.07
C GLY A 176 0.31 -20.24 -0.41
N ILE A 177 0.35 -18.90 -0.40
CA ILE A 177 1.40 -18.13 0.26
C ILE A 177 1.47 -18.45 1.75
N ILE A 178 0.33 -18.41 2.44
CA ILE A 178 0.26 -18.66 3.90
C ILE A 178 0.69 -20.09 4.22
N ARG A 179 0.25 -21.08 3.45
CA ARG A 179 0.63 -22.50 3.63
C ARG A 179 2.12 -22.69 3.44
N HIS A 180 2.72 -22.13 2.38
CA HIS A 180 4.18 -22.16 2.16
C HIS A 180 4.93 -21.55 3.34
N ALA A 181 4.56 -20.36 3.76
CA ALA A 181 5.19 -19.69 4.89
C ALA A 181 5.15 -20.55 6.16
N ARG A 182 3.98 -21.08 6.51
CA ARG A 182 3.78 -21.88 7.74
C ARG A 182 4.37 -23.26 7.69
N THR A 183 4.56 -23.85 6.53
CA THR A 183 5.22 -25.15 6.41
C THR A 183 6.69 -25.05 6.80
N VAL A 184 7.33 -23.93 6.49
CA VAL A 184 8.76 -23.71 6.74
C VAL A 184 8.99 -22.99 8.06
N SER A 185 8.10 -22.07 8.41
CA SER A 185 8.15 -21.29 9.66
C SER A 185 6.75 -21.16 10.26
N PRO A 186 6.34 -22.08 11.13
CA PRO A 186 5.05 -22.04 11.82
C PRO A 186 4.83 -20.75 12.63
N GLU A 187 5.92 -20.12 13.07
CA GLU A 187 5.92 -18.88 13.86
C GLU A 187 5.76 -17.61 13.03
N THR A 188 5.88 -17.68 11.70
CA THR A 188 5.71 -16.52 10.81
C THR A 188 4.32 -15.93 10.97
N VAL A 189 4.27 -14.63 11.24
CA VAL A 189 3.04 -13.86 11.27
C VAL A 189 2.85 -13.20 9.90
N SER A 190 1.67 -13.36 9.31
CA SER A 190 1.34 -12.75 8.03
C SER A 190 0.32 -11.63 8.18
N TYR A 191 0.58 -10.51 7.52
CA TYR A 191 -0.35 -9.40 7.33
C TYR A 191 -0.74 -9.34 5.85
N THR A 192 -2.02 -9.49 5.56
CA THR A 192 -2.57 -9.43 4.20
C THR A 192 -3.49 -8.22 4.06
N HIS A 193 -3.28 -7.47 3.02
CA HIS A 193 -4.12 -6.33 2.65
C HIS A 193 -4.99 -6.68 1.44
#